data_628968f03553483b3251b684bd74655e
#
_entry.id   628968f03553483b3251b684bd74655e
#
_cell.length_a   1.000
_cell.length_b   1.000
_cell.length_c   1.000
_cell.angle_alpha   90.00
_cell.angle_beta   90.00
_cell.angle_gamma   90.00
#
_symmetry.space_group_name_H-M   'P 1'
#
loop_
_entity.id
_entity.type
_entity.pdbx_description
1 polymer ?
#
loop_
_entity_poly.entity_id
_entity_poly.type
_entity_poly.pdbx_seq_one_letter_code
_entity_poly.pdbx_strand_id
1 'polypeptide(L)'
;MKKRFRVKRNEEFQQIIQEGVKTVTRSFIAYRRKATMLTNDRVGISVSKKLGNAVERNKIKRQVRTMVAEATDFRSGFDTVIIVRNRYNERSYQENKKELLKIYETVYNNDVD
;
A
#
# COMPACT_ATOMS: atom_id res chain seq x y z
N MET A 1 -5.76 -1.65 11.71
CA MET A 1 -5.20 -0.31 11.37
C MET A 1 -6.21 0.77 11.68
N LYS A 2 -5.80 1.79 12.39
CA LYS A 2 -6.70 2.88 12.81
C LYS A 2 -7.20 3.70 11.63
N LYS A 3 -8.39 4.26 11.75
CA LYS A 3 -9.04 5.04 10.69
C LYS A 3 -8.18 6.20 10.17
N ARG A 4 -7.43 6.88 11.05
CA ARG A 4 -6.56 8.00 10.67
C ARG A 4 -5.42 7.60 9.75
N PHE A 5 -5.10 6.30 9.66
CA PHE A 5 -4.06 5.78 8.79
C PHE A 5 -4.61 5.23 7.47
N ARG A 6 -5.89 5.44 7.18
CA ARG A 6 -6.53 4.92 5.98
C ARG A 6 -6.90 6.03 5.01
N VAL A 7 -6.60 5.81 3.74
CA VAL A 7 -7.16 6.61 2.65
C VAL A 7 -8.55 6.05 2.37
N LYS A 8 -9.58 6.90 2.45
CA LYS A 8 -10.98 6.44 2.38
C LYS A 8 -11.72 6.86 1.11
N ARG A 9 -11.41 8.04 0.57
CA ARG A 9 -12.16 8.59 -0.55
C ARG A 9 -11.55 8.19 -1.89
N ASN A 10 -12.42 7.83 -2.84
CA ASN A 10 -12.00 7.54 -4.21
C ASN A 10 -11.17 8.66 -4.83
N GLU A 11 -11.56 9.89 -4.59
CA GLU A 11 -10.87 11.07 -5.10
C GLU A 11 -9.43 11.15 -4.60
N GLU A 12 -9.22 10.82 -3.33
CA GLU A 12 -7.88 10.79 -2.75
C GLU A 12 -7.04 9.66 -3.34
N PHE A 13 -7.63 8.48 -3.54
CA PHE A 13 -6.96 7.39 -4.24
C PHE A 13 -6.44 7.84 -5.60
N GLN A 14 -7.31 8.48 -6.39
CA GLN A 14 -6.94 8.92 -7.73
C GLN A 14 -5.84 9.99 -7.71
N GLN A 15 -5.91 10.92 -6.77
CA GLN A 15 -4.87 11.95 -6.61
C GLN A 15 -3.52 11.33 -6.27
N ILE A 16 -3.49 10.38 -5.35
CA ILE A 16 -2.25 9.71 -4.96
C ILE A 16 -1.66 8.93 -6.15
N ILE A 17 -2.51 8.27 -6.93
CA ILE A 17 -2.07 7.56 -8.15
C ILE A 17 -1.46 8.52 -9.16
N GLN A 18 -2.07 9.69 -9.36
CA GLN A 18 -1.59 10.68 -10.31
C GLN A 18 -0.29 11.34 -9.88
N GLU A 19 -0.16 11.66 -8.60
CA GLU A 19 0.96 12.44 -8.07
C GLU A 19 2.10 11.59 -7.52
N GLY A 20 1.81 10.35 -7.15
CA GLY A 20 2.75 9.50 -6.44
C GLY A 20 3.86 8.92 -7.30
N VAL A 21 4.95 8.60 -6.64
CA VAL A 21 6.03 7.82 -7.25
C VAL A 21 5.58 6.37 -7.34
N LYS A 22 5.60 5.82 -8.55
CA LYS A 22 5.13 4.46 -8.84
C LYS A 22 6.24 3.44 -8.67
N THR A 23 5.96 2.38 -7.93
CA THR A 23 6.84 1.22 -7.80
C THR A 23 6.05 -0.03 -8.17
N VAL A 24 6.57 -0.83 -9.09
CA VAL A 24 5.91 -2.06 -9.54
C VAL A 24 6.71 -3.25 -9.07
N THR A 25 6.05 -4.18 -8.39
CA THR A 25 6.62 -5.47 -8.03
C THR A 25 5.74 -6.58 -8.60
N ARG A 26 6.09 -7.82 -8.32
CA ARG A 26 5.32 -8.97 -8.82
C ARG A 26 3.89 -8.96 -8.27
N SER A 27 3.73 -8.72 -6.97
CA SER A 27 2.42 -8.81 -6.30
C SER A 27 1.74 -7.47 -6.09
N PHE A 28 2.46 -6.33 -6.22
CA PHE A 28 1.94 -5.02 -5.89
C PHE A 28 2.32 -3.96 -6.90
N ILE A 29 1.46 -2.94 -7.01
CA ILE A 29 1.83 -1.65 -7.58
C ILE A 29 1.57 -0.64 -6.47
N ALA A 30 2.58 0.13 -6.11
CA ALA A 30 2.47 1.13 -5.06
C ALA A 30 2.70 2.54 -5.61
N TYR A 31 1.88 3.48 -5.15
CA TYR A 31 2.03 4.90 -5.44
C TYR A 31 2.19 5.63 -4.12
N ARG A 32 3.27 6.38 -3.97
CA ARG A 32 3.55 7.10 -2.72
C ARG A 32 3.84 8.57 -3.00
N ARG A 33 3.23 9.44 -2.19
CA ARG A 33 3.49 10.90 -2.24
C ARG A 33 3.61 11.42 -0.82
N LYS A 34 4.27 12.55 -0.63
CA LYS A 34 4.25 13.25 0.66
C LYS A 34 2.86 13.80 0.91
N ALA A 35 2.33 13.56 2.10
CA ALA A 35 1.06 14.11 2.53
C ALA A 35 1.20 15.62 2.70
N THR A 36 0.23 16.39 2.17
CA THR A 36 0.34 17.85 2.15
C THR A 36 0.06 18.50 3.49
N MET A 37 -0.75 17.89 4.34
CA MET A 37 -1.24 18.52 5.57
C MET A 37 -1.17 17.66 6.81
N LEU A 38 -0.76 16.42 6.68
CA LEU A 38 -0.78 15.46 7.79
C LEU A 38 0.62 15.03 8.18
N THR A 39 0.79 14.73 9.46
CA THR A 39 2.07 14.28 9.99
C THR A 39 2.19 12.75 10.02
N ASN A 40 1.09 12.03 9.83
CA ASN A 40 1.09 10.57 9.83
C ASN A 40 0.91 10.02 8.42
N ASP A 41 1.41 8.80 8.22
CA ASP A 41 1.19 8.07 6.97
C ASP A 41 -0.25 7.63 6.86
N ARG A 42 -0.75 7.58 5.62
CA ARG A 42 -2.05 6.98 5.32
C ARG A 42 -1.87 5.96 4.21
N VAL A 43 -2.67 4.91 4.25
CA VAL A 43 -2.59 3.82 3.27
C VAL A 43 -3.97 3.49 2.74
N GLY A 44 -4.07 3.37 1.43
CA GLY A 44 -5.24 2.82 0.75
C GLY A 44 -4.87 1.53 0.05
N ILE A 45 -5.72 0.52 0.17
CA ILE A 45 -5.47 -0.79 -0.41
C ILE A 45 -6.60 -1.12 -1.38
N SER A 46 -6.24 -1.45 -2.60
CA SER A 46 -7.18 -1.83 -3.65
C SER A 46 -6.94 -3.28 -4.06
N VAL A 47 -8.00 -4.09 -4.02
CA VAL A 47 -7.95 -5.49 -4.44
C VAL A 47 -8.99 -5.71 -5.51
N SER A 48 -8.54 -6.13 -6.70
CA SER A 48 -9.40 -6.38 -7.86
C SER A 48 -10.37 -7.55 -7.63
N LYS A 49 -11.54 -7.47 -8.25
CA LYS A 49 -12.52 -8.56 -8.26
C LYS A 49 -11.94 -9.84 -8.87
N LYS A 50 -10.91 -9.74 -9.69
CA LYS A 50 -10.21 -10.89 -10.29
C LYS A 50 -9.51 -11.76 -9.25
N LEU A 51 -9.26 -11.23 -8.06
CA LEU A 51 -8.56 -11.97 -6.99
C LEU A 51 -9.50 -12.85 -6.15
N GLY A 52 -10.78 -12.84 -6.42
CA GLY A 52 -11.73 -13.70 -5.75
C GLY A 52 -13.01 -13.00 -5.34
N ASN A 53 -13.82 -13.69 -4.54
CA ASN A 53 -15.07 -13.15 -4.00
C ASN A 53 -14.79 -12.15 -2.87
N ALA A 54 -15.85 -11.57 -2.29
CA ALA A 54 -15.72 -10.56 -1.24
C ALA A 54 -14.96 -11.07 -0.02
N VAL A 55 -15.17 -12.33 0.37
CA VAL A 55 -14.49 -12.92 1.53
C VAL A 55 -13.00 -13.03 1.28
N GLU A 56 -12.63 -13.52 0.11
CA GLU A 56 -11.23 -13.67 -0.28
C GLU A 56 -10.52 -12.32 -0.39
N ARG A 57 -11.18 -11.34 -1.01
CA ARG A 57 -10.63 -9.99 -1.14
C ARG A 57 -10.44 -9.32 0.22
N ASN A 58 -11.38 -9.48 1.14
CA ASN A 58 -11.26 -8.94 2.49
C ASN A 58 -10.11 -9.58 3.25
N LYS A 59 -9.88 -10.88 3.06
CA LYS A 59 -8.74 -11.58 3.64
C LYS A 59 -7.42 -10.98 3.14
N ILE A 60 -7.30 -10.75 1.84
CA ILE A 60 -6.11 -10.14 1.23
C ILE A 60 -5.89 -8.74 1.81
N LYS A 61 -6.94 -7.93 1.91
CA LYS A 61 -6.83 -6.59 2.50
C LYS A 61 -6.30 -6.63 3.93
N ARG A 62 -6.80 -7.57 4.75
CA ARG A 62 -6.31 -7.73 6.13
C ARG A 62 -4.84 -8.13 6.17
N GLN A 63 -4.43 -9.04 5.29
CA GLN A 63 -3.04 -9.46 5.20
C GLN A 63 -2.14 -8.29 4.84
N VAL A 64 -2.52 -7.51 3.83
CA VAL A 64 -1.73 -6.36 3.38
C VAL A 64 -1.68 -5.28 4.47
N ARG A 65 -2.76 -5.03 5.19
CA ARG A 65 -2.75 -4.10 6.32
C ARG A 65 -1.77 -4.52 7.41
N THR A 66 -1.71 -5.81 7.71
CA THR A 66 -0.75 -6.35 8.66
C THR A 66 0.69 -6.16 8.18
N MET A 67 0.95 -6.41 6.90
CA MET A 67 2.27 -6.18 6.29
C MET A 67 2.68 -4.72 6.38
N VAL A 68 1.75 -3.80 6.09
CA VAL A 68 2.02 -2.36 6.17
C VAL A 68 2.34 -1.95 7.60
N ALA A 69 1.59 -2.45 8.57
CA ALA A 69 1.83 -2.14 9.98
C ALA A 69 3.22 -2.58 10.44
N GLU A 70 3.77 -3.61 9.83
CA GLU A 70 5.14 -4.05 10.10
C GLU A 70 6.18 -3.25 9.33
N ALA A 71 5.80 -2.66 8.20
CA ALA A 71 6.71 -1.94 7.32
C ALA A 71 6.94 -0.49 7.75
N THR A 72 5.99 0.12 8.44
CA THR A 72 6.05 1.54 8.79
C THR A 72 5.45 1.80 10.18
N ASP A 73 5.96 2.83 10.85
CA ASP A 73 5.41 3.32 12.11
C ASP A 73 4.40 4.46 11.89
N PHE A 74 4.05 4.73 10.63
CA PHE A 74 3.10 5.77 10.22
C PHE A 74 3.53 7.21 10.59
N ARG A 75 4.83 7.45 10.72
CA ARG A 75 5.38 8.77 11.10
C ARG A 75 6.08 9.51 9.98
N SER A 76 6.18 8.89 8.80
CA SER A 76 6.94 9.49 7.69
C SER A 76 6.17 10.56 6.92
N GLY A 77 4.86 10.65 7.11
CA GLY A 77 4.02 11.64 6.44
C GLY A 77 3.77 11.36 4.97
N PHE A 78 3.72 10.09 4.56
CA PHE A 78 3.41 9.70 3.20
C PHE A 78 1.99 9.18 3.06
N ASP A 79 1.38 9.48 1.91
CA ASP A 79 0.17 8.81 1.45
C ASP A 79 0.58 7.72 0.47
N THR A 80 0.10 6.51 0.69
CA THR A 80 0.43 5.35 -0.15
C THR A 80 -0.85 4.68 -0.63
N VAL A 81 -0.93 4.40 -1.92
CA VAL A 81 -1.95 3.51 -2.49
C VAL A 81 -1.26 2.24 -2.94
N ILE A 82 -1.74 1.12 -2.44
CA ILE A 82 -1.23 -0.21 -2.80
C ILE A 82 -2.30 -0.92 -3.60
N ILE A 83 -1.98 -1.26 -4.84
CA ILE A 83 -2.85 -2.06 -5.70
C ILE A 83 -2.32 -3.49 -5.68
N VAL A 84 -3.14 -4.42 -5.22
CA VAL A 84 -2.77 -5.83 -5.17
C VAL A 84 -2.98 -6.44 -6.56
N ARG A 85 -1.92 -6.98 -7.13
CA ARG A 85 -1.94 -7.55 -8.46
C ARG A 85 -2.46 -8.99 -8.45
N ASN A 86 -2.91 -9.46 -9.60
CA ASN A 86 -3.49 -10.81 -9.75
C ASN A 86 -2.52 -11.93 -9.33
N ARG A 87 -1.22 -11.66 -9.38
CA ARG A 87 -0.19 -12.63 -9.00
C ARG A 87 0.01 -12.79 -7.50
N TYR A 88 -0.68 -12.00 -6.69
CA TYR A 88 -0.56 -12.08 -5.23
C TYR A 88 -0.74 -13.51 -4.70
N ASN A 89 -1.74 -14.22 -5.23
CA ASN A 89 -2.07 -15.57 -4.77
C ASN A 89 -1.08 -16.65 -5.23
N GLU A 90 -0.18 -16.30 -6.15
CA GLU A 90 0.86 -17.23 -6.63
C GLU A 90 2.03 -17.36 -5.65
N ARG A 91 2.07 -16.48 -4.63
CA ARG A 91 3.16 -16.43 -3.66
C ARG A 91 2.65 -16.59 -2.24
N SER A 92 3.56 -17.00 -1.36
CA SER A 92 3.26 -17.11 0.06
C SER A 92 3.12 -15.73 0.71
N TYR A 93 2.48 -15.69 1.87
CA TYR A 93 2.40 -14.50 2.69
C TYR A 93 3.78 -13.89 2.96
N GLN A 94 4.75 -14.74 3.32
CA GLN A 94 6.10 -14.27 3.65
C GLN A 94 6.82 -13.65 2.45
N GLU A 95 6.65 -14.22 1.27
CA GLU A 95 7.24 -13.66 0.05
C GLU A 95 6.62 -12.32 -0.30
N ASN A 96 5.30 -12.20 -0.21
CA ASN A 96 4.59 -10.96 -0.46
C ASN A 96 4.96 -9.88 0.57
N LYS A 97 5.10 -10.26 1.83
CA LYS A 97 5.53 -9.37 2.90
C LYS A 97 6.92 -8.78 2.62
N LYS A 98 7.86 -9.62 2.19
CA LYS A 98 9.21 -9.15 1.82
C LYS A 98 9.18 -8.13 0.69
N GLU A 99 8.35 -8.36 -0.32
CA GLU A 99 8.17 -7.42 -1.42
C GLU A 99 7.68 -6.06 -0.91
N LEU A 100 6.67 -6.08 -0.05
CA LEU A 100 6.08 -4.86 0.48
C LEU A 100 7.07 -4.08 1.34
N LEU A 101 7.83 -4.77 2.17
CA LEU A 101 8.87 -4.14 2.98
C LEU A 101 9.90 -3.42 2.10
N LYS A 102 10.30 -4.03 1.00
CA LYS A 102 11.24 -3.40 0.05
C LYS A 102 10.66 -2.15 -0.61
N ILE A 103 9.36 -2.17 -0.92
CA ILE A 103 8.68 -1.00 -1.48
C ILE A 103 8.82 0.19 -0.52
N TYR A 104 8.55 -0.03 0.75
CA TYR A 104 8.64 1.04 1.75
C TYR A 104 10.07 1.54 1.91
N GLU A 105 11.05 0.65 1.94
CA GLU A 105 12.45 1.03 2.03
C GLU A 105 12.94 1.83 0.83
N THR A 106 12.60 1.38 -0.39
CA THR A 106 13.05 2.01 -1.63
C THR A 106 12.55 3.44 -1.77
N VAL A 107 11.27 3.67 -1.50
CA VAL A 107 10.70 5.01 -1.61
C VAL A 107 11.26 5.92 -0.52
N TYR A 108 11.47 5.41 0.68
CA TYR A 108 12.09 6.16 1.77
C TYR A 108 13.51 6.61 1.40
N ASN A 109 14.30 5.70 0.87
CA ASN A 109 15.68 6.00 0.46
C ASN A 109 15.73 7.03 -0.65
N ASN A 110 14.83 6.96 -1.63
CA ASN A 110 14.74 7.92 -2.72
C ASN A 110 14.34 9.32 -2.22
N ASP A 111 13.58 9.39 -1.16
CA ASP A 111 13.10 10.64 -0.59
C ASP A 111 14.18 11.36 0.23
N VAL A 112 15.17 10.65 0.70
CA VAL A 112 16.27 11.22 1.49
C VAL A 112 17.27 11.98 0.61
N ASP A 113 17.33 11.64 -0.66
CA ASP A 113 18.18 12.34 -1.63
C ASP A 113 17.64 13.70 -1.98
#